data_7a4e0b7c22a5886922bafa555674ec32
#
_entry.id   7a4e0b7c22a5886922bafa555674ec32
#
_cell.length_a   1.000
_cell.length_b   1.000
_cell.length_c   1.000
_cell.angle_alpha   90.00
_cell.angle_beta   90.00
_cell.angle_gamma   90.00
#
_symmetry.space_group_name_H-M   'P 1'
#
loop_
_entity.id
_entity.type
_entity.pdbx_description
1 polymer ?
#
loop_
_entity_poly.entity_id
_entity_poly.type
_entity_poly.pdbx_seq_one_letter_code
_entity_poly.pdbx_strand_id
1 'polypeptide(L)'
;MEDYFKISFASFMAFAISSLLSYLALPYNDVLASAIAWGAIIMLVIATFAFAVAIYCFVFQKFAHQQRKEYSDDCREQNRTEMFEIVSTDVETSKLCYVDKACDALEKIASASGDGTFDKQDIMRAAVDFRERADVIRRHTAILIEARRNGHVDGVKELIDTYTAEPLFAGFNDAVMNYLPESFHNPNYLNVDEAVYGNYKVLRGLC
;
A
#
# COMPACT_ATOMS: atom_id res chain seq x y z
N MET A 1 -26.26 5.78 -20.74
CA MET A 1 -27.37 5.60 -19.77
C MET A 1 -28.49 6.60 -20.02
N GLU A 2 -28.17 7.86 -20.18
CA GLU A 2 -29.12 8.94 -20.48
C GLU A 2 -29.93 8.65 -21.74
N ASP A 3 -29.31 8.10 -22.77
CA ASP A 3 -29.99 7.79 -24.03
C ASP A 3 -31.02 6.63 -23.90
N TYR A 4 -30.71 5.59 -23.12
CA TYR A 4 -31.65 4.50 -22.84
C TYR A 4 -32.85 4.98 -22.03
N PHE A 5 -32.64 5.88 -21.08
CA PHE A 5 -33.71 6.50 -20.32
C PHE A 5 -34.62 7.36 -21.21
N LYS A 6 -34.01 8.16 -22.11
CA LYS A 6 -34.75 8.96 -23.11
C LYS A 6 -35.59 8.10 -24.06
N ILE A 7 -35.01 6.98 -24.54
CA ILE A 7 -35.70 6.04 -25.42
C ILE A 7 -36.88 5.38 -24.67
N SER A 8 -36.67 4.92 -23.43
CA SER A 8 -37.72 4.32 -22.63
C SER A 8 -38.85 5.31 -22.33
N PHE A 9 -38.51 6.54 -21.96
CA PHE A 9 -39.49 7.60 -21.71
C PHE A 9 -40.28 8.00 -22.98
N ALA A 10 -39.60 8.16 -24.09
CA ALA A 10 -40.25 8.44 -25.38
C ALA A 10 -41.19 7.33 -25.81
N SER A 11 -40.80 6.06 -25.63
CA SER A 11 -41.65 4.91 -25.94
C SER A 11 -42.88 4.82 -25.02
N PHE A 12 -42.71 5.14 -23.73
CA PHE A 12 -43.85 5.19 -22.80
C PHE A 12 -44.83 6.31 -23.15
N MET A 13 -44.35 7.49 -23.52
CA MET A 13 -45.19 8.59 -23.97
C MET A 13 -45.92 8.25 -25.27
N ALA A 14 -45.25 7.61 -26.23
CA ALA A 14 -45.89 7.15 -27.47
C ALA A 14 -46.99 6.12 -27.19
N PHE A 15 -46.77 5.19 -26.25
CA PHE A 15 -47.81 4.26 -25.80
C PHE A 15 -49.05 4.97 -25.22
N ALA A 16 -48.83 5.93 -24.31
CA ALA A 16 -49.90 6.68 -23.69
C ALA A 16 -50.75 7.45 -24.72
N ILE A 17 -50.07 8.14 -25.66
CA ILE A 17 -50.74 8.86 -26.76
C ILE A 17 -51.52 7.90 -27.69
N SER A 18 -50.92 6.77 -28.08
CA SER A 18 -51.56 5.76 -28.93
C SER A 18 -52.78 5.15 -28.26
N SER A 19 -52.72 4.86 -26.95
CA SER A 19 -53.85 4.34 -26.18
C SER A 19 -54.98 5.35 -26.13
N LEU A 20 -54.72 6.61 -25.94
CA LEU A 20 -55.68 7.69 -25.94
C LEU A 20 -56.37 7.83 -27.33
N LEU A 21 -55.54 7.83 -28.40
CA LEU A 21 -56.04 7.89 -29.78
C LEU A 21 -56.92 6.67 -30.14
N SER A 22 -56.55 5.47 -29.69
CA SER A 22 -57.33 4.27 -29.87
C SER A 22 -58.72 4.41 -29.22
N TYR A 23 -58.76 4.91 -27.97
CA TYR A 23 -60.02 5.14 -27.26
C TYR A 23 -60.93 6.18 -27.97
N LEU A 24 -60.34 7.24 -28.50
CA LEU A 24 -61.08 8.28 -29.23
C LEU A 24 -61.55 7.80 -30.61
N ALA A 25 -60.89 6.85 -31.25
CA ALA A 25 -61.25 6.32 -32.57
C ALA A 25 -62.32 5.24 -32.52
N LEU A 26 -62.56 4.58 -31.37
CA LEU A 26 -63.54 3.55 -31.17
C LEU A 26 -64.94 3.87 -31.74
N PRO A 27 -65.54 5.06 -31.52
CA PRO A 27 -66.88 5.38 -32.01
C PRO A 27 -66.97 5.60 -33.51
N TYR A 28 -65.73 5.76 -34.19
CA TYR A 28 -65.74 6.10 -35.64
C TYR A 28 -65.33 4.93 -36.54
N ASN A 29 -64.41 4.05 -36.11
CA ASN A 29 -63.96 2.94 -36.94
C ASN A 29 -63.22 1.91 -36.10
N ASP A 30 -63.81 0.70 -35.91
CA ASP A 30 -63.31 -0.40 -35.11
C ASP A 30 -61.94 -0.93 -35.63
N VAL A 31 -61.76 -0.95 -36.96
CA VAL A 31 -60.51 -1.43 -37.57
C VAL A 31 -59.33 -0.49 -37.25
N LEU A 32 -59.59 0.81 -37.34
CA LEU A 32 -58.56 1.82 -37.02
C LEU A 32 -58.23 1.80 -35.54
N ALA A 33 -59.22 1.72 -34.68
CA ALA A 33 -59.02 1.62 -33.23
C ALA A 33 -58.18 0.38 -32.84
N SER A 34 -58.46 -0.78 -33.47
CA SER A 34 -57.72 -2.02 -33.27
C SER A 34 -56.27 -1.90 -33.72
N ALA A 35 -56.01 -1.30 -34.90
CA ALA A 35 -54.64 -1.09 -35.39
C ALA A 35 -53.81 -0.17 -34.46
N ILE A 36 -54.42 0.90 -33.94
CA ILE A 36 -53.76 1.80 -32.98
C ILE A 36 -53.48 1.08 -31.67
N ALA A 37 -54.39 0.24 -31.17
CA ALA A 37 -54.20 -0.52 -29.95
C ALA A 37 -53.07 -1.52 -30.08
N TRP A 38 -52.92 -2.23 -31.19
CA TRP A 38 -51.79 -3.13 -31.45
C TRP A 38 -50.44 -2.37 -31.49
N GLY A 39 -50.42 -1.19 -32.13
CA GLY A 39 -49.25 -0.31 -32.13
C GLY A 39 -48.84 0.10 -30.72
N ALA A 40 -49.82 0.43 -29.86
CA ALA A 40 -49.57 0.77 -28.47
C ALA A 40 -48.96 -0.39 -27.66
N ILE A 41 -49.46 -1.63 -27.85
CA ILE A 41 -48.90 -2.82 -27.20
C ILE A 41 -47.44 -3.07 -27.61
N ILE A 42 -47.14 -2.96 -28.89
CA ILE A 42 -45.78 -3.13 -29.40
C ILE A 42 -44.83 -2.10 -28.76
N MET A 43 -45.23 -0.85 -28.69
CA MET A 43 -44.42 0.22 -28.06
C MET A 43 -44.24 0.00 -26.57
N LEU A 44 -45.21 -0.54 -25.87
CA LEU A 44 -45.06 -0.90 -24.45
C LEU A 44 -44.02 -2.03 -24.25
N VAL A 45 -44.06 -3.05 -25.10
CA VAL A 45 -43.07 -4.15 -25.05
C VAL A 45 -41.65 -3.61 -25.29
N ILE A 46 -41.48 -2.74 -26.28
CA ILE A 46 -40.19 -2.09 -26.56
C ILE A 46 -39.72 -1.27 -25.35
N ALA A 47 -40.59 -0.47 -24.76
CA ALA A 47 -40.26 0.37 -23.59
C ALA A 47 -39.82 -0.47 -22.38
N THR A 48 -40.55 -1.56 -22.08
CA THR A 48 -40.20 -2.45 -20.97
C THR A 48 -38.87 -3.17 -21.19
N PHE A 49 -38.60 -3.62 -22.40
CA PHE A 49 -37.32 -4.24 -22.75
C PHE A 49 -36.14 -3.24 -22.64
N ALA A 50 -36.31 -2.04 -23.19
CA ALA A 50 -35.31 -1.01 -23.09
C ALA A 50 -35.00 -0.62 -21.64
N PHE A 51 -36.03 -0.54 -20.79
CA PHE A 51 -35.88 -0.27 -19.36
C PHE A 51 -35.14 -1.42 -18.62
N ALA A 52 -35.49 -2.67 -18.93
CA ALA A 52 -34.78 -3.83 -18.36
C ALA A 52 -33.30 -3.86 -18.72
N VAL A 53 -32.96 -3.56 -19.99
CA VAL A 53 -31.56 -3.44 -20.45
C VAL A 53 -30.84 -2.30 -19.73
N ALA A 54 -31.50 -1.16 -19.54
CA ALA A 54 -30.90 -0.02 -18.82
C ALA A 54 -30.57 -0.37 -17.37
N ILE A 55 -31.48 -1.05 -16.67
CA ILE A 55 -31.23 -1.52 -15.30
C ILE A 55 -30.07 -2.51 -15.27
N TYR A 56 -30.06 -3.49 -16.18
CA TYR A 56 -28.99 -4.48 -16.26
C TYR A 56 -27.62 -3.82 -16.47
N CYS A 57 -27.53 -2.90 -17.43
CA CYS A 57 -26.28 -2.16 -17.69
C CYS A 57 -25.84 -1.33 -16.47
N PHE A 58 -26.79 -0.71 -15.76
CA PHE A 58 -26.48 0.08 -14.57
C PHE A 58 -25.92 -0.78 -13.43
N VAL A 59 -26.58 -1.90 -13.14
CA VAL A 59 -26.14 -2.83 -12.11
C VAL A 59 -24.78 -3.43 -12.45
N PHE A 60 -24.61 -3.85 -13.71
CA PHE A 60 -23.34 -4.42 -14.18
C PHE A 60 -22.19 -3.41 -14.12
N GLN A 61 -22.40 -2.16 -14.55
CA GLN A 61 -21.38 -1.11 -14.45
C GLN A 61 -20.99 -0.82 -12.99
N LYS A 62 -21.98 -0.75 -12.09
CA LYS A 62 -21.72 -0.51 -10.66
C LYS A 62 -20.90 -1.66 -10.06
N PHE A 63 -21.27 -2.91 -10.39
CA PHE A 63 -20.56 -4.10 -9.92
C PHE A 63 -19.13 -4.16 -10.47
N ALA A 64 -18.93 -3.92 -11.78
CA ALA A 64 -17.62 -3.89 -12.39
C ALA A 64 -16.72 -2.77 -11.84
N HIS A 65 -17.32 -1.61 -11.51
CA HIS A 65 -16.57 -0.51 -10.90
C HIS A 65 -16.12 -0.86 -9.48
N GLN A 66 -16.99 -1.51 -8.69
CA GLN A 66 -16.66 -1.95 -7.35
C GLN A 66 -15.56 -3.01 -7.36
N GLN A 67 -15.64 -4.02 -8.23
CA GLN A 67 -14.60 -5.04 -8.38
C GLN A 67 -13.25 -4.43 -8.79
N ARG A 68 -13.25 -3.46 -9.72
CA ARG A 68 -12.01 -2.75 -10.11
C ARG A 68 -11.38 -2.00 -8.95
N LYS A 69 -12.22 -1.39 -8.11
CA LYS A 69 -11.74 -0.65 -6.94
C LYS A 69 -11.11 -1.61 -5.92
N GLU A 70 -11.81 -2.69 -5.58
CA GLU A 70 -11.31 -3.73 -4.67
C GLU A 70 -9.98 -4.31 -5.17
N TYR A 71 -9.90 -4.70 -6.45
CA TYR A 71 -8.67 -5.22 -7.04
C TYR A 71 -7.52 -4.20 -7.04
N SER A 72 -7.82 -2.91 -7.30
CA SER A 72 -6.82 -1.85 -7.25
C SER A 72 -6.31 -1.60 -5.83
N ASP A 73 -7.17 -1.67 -4.84
CA ASP A 73 -6.82 -1.48 -3.43
C ASP A 73 -5.99 -2.68 -2.92
N ASP A 74 -6.35 -3.90 -3.29
CA ASP A 74 -5.58 -5.12 -2.98
C ASP A 74 -4.17 -5.10 -3.60
N CYS A 75 -4.06 -4.74 -4.88
CA CYS A 75 -2.76 -4.61 -5.54
C CYS A 75 -1.90 -3.51 -4.90
N ARG A 76 -2.51 -2.40 -4.48
CA ARG A 76 -1.79 -1.32 -3.80
C ARG A 76 -1.27 -1.76 -2.44
N GLU A 77 -2.06 -2.50 -1.70
CA GLU A 77 -1.68 -3.01 -0.39
C GLU A 77 -0.59 -4.09 -0.49
N GLN A 78 -0.70 -4.98 -1.47
CA GLN A 78 0.35 -5.96 -1.76
C GLN A 78 1.68 -5.27 -2.11
N ASN A 79 1.66 -4.28 -3.01
CA ASN A 79 2.86 -3.51 -3.37
C ASN A 79 3.48 -2.79 -2.15
N ARG A 80 2.65 -2.24 -1.25
CA ARG A 80 3.13 -1.63 -0.01
C ARG A 80 3.82 -2.64 0.90
N THR A 81 3.27 -3.84 1.03
CA THR A 81 3.84 -4.90 1.85
C THR A 81 5.17 -5.38 1.29
N GLU A 82 5.27 -5.59 -0.03
CA GLU A 82 6.51 -5.94 -0.71
C GLU A 82 7.58 -4.85 -0.53
N MET A 83 7.22 -3.58 -0.72
CA MET A 83 8.15 -2.46 -0.48
C MET A 83 8.59 -2.38 0.98
N PHE A 84 7.70 -2.66 1.93
CA PHE A 84 8.04 -2.70 3.34
C PHE A 84 9.10 -3.78 3.63
N GLU A 85 8.95 -4.97 3.07
CA GLU A 85 9.94 -6.05 3.21
C GLU A 85 11.28 -5.71 2.57
N ILE A 86 11.27 -5.11 1.38
CA ILE A 86 12.49 -4.67 0.68
C ILE A 86 13.26 -3.65 1.51
N VAL A 87 12.59 -2.60 1.99
CA VAL A 87 13.22 -1.55 2.81
C VAL A 87 13.74 -2.12 4.13
N SER A 88 13.00 -3.02 4.76
CA SER A 88 13.42 -3.71 5.99
C SER A 88 14.67 -4.55 5.76
N THR A 89 14.74 -5.26 4.64
CA THR A 89 15.90 -6.09 4.27
C THR A 89 17.13 -5.24 3.94
N ASP A 90 16.95 -4.05 3.34
CA ASP A 90 18.05 -3.14 3.02
C ASP A 90 18.76 -2.65 4.28
N VAL A 91 18.03 -2.35 5.36
CA VAL A 91 18.65 -2.01 6.66
C VAL A 91 19.62 -3.11 7.10
N GLU A 92 19.18 -4.36 7.06
CA GLU A 92 19.99 -5.50 7.53
C GLU A 92 21.19 -5.75 6.62
N THR A 93 20.98 -5.82 5.31
CA THR A 93 22.02 -6.24 4.36
C THR A 93 23.06 -5.17 4.08
N SER A 94 22.69 -3.89 4.16
CA SER A 94 23.60 -2.80 3.83
C SER A 94 24.23 -2.18 5.08
N LYS A 95 23.45 -1.73 6.03
CA LYS A 95 23.96 -0.95 7.17
C LYS A 95 24.44 -1.82 8.34
N LEU A 96 23.64 -2.80 8.76
CA LEU A 96 24.02 -3.68 9.87
C LEU A 96 25.19 -4.60 9.50
N CYS A 97 25.26 -5.06 8.25
CA CYS A 97 26.42 -5.80 7.77
C CYS A 97 27.72 -4.99 7.83
N TYR A 98 27.65 -3.67 7.61
CA TYR A 98 28.81 -2.80 7.79
C TYR A 98 29.18 -2.64 9.27
N VAL A 99 28.21 -2.48 10.17
CA VAL A 99 28.45 -2.44 11.62
C VAL A 99 29.16 -3.70 12.07
N ASP A 100 28.68 -4.88 11.65
CA ASP A 100 29.32 -6.16 11.99
C ASP A 100 30.79 -6.22 11.53
N LYS A 101 31.06 -5.83 10.28
CA LYS A 101 32.43 -5.77 9.76
C LYS A 101 33.30 -4.80 10.53
N ALA A 102 32.77 -3.66 10.94
CA ALA A 102 33.51 -2.69 11.76
C ALA A 102 33.78 -3.26 13.17
N CYS A 103 32.79 -3.92 13.79
CA CYS A 103 32.97 -4.59 15.07
C CYS A 103 34.02 -5.71 15.00
N ASP A 104 34.01 -6.55 13.95
CA ASP A 104 35.03 -7.58 13.74
C ASP A 104 36.44 -6.98 13.60
N ALA A 105 36.53 -5.84 12.92
CA ALA A 105 37.82 -5.14 12.77
C ALA A 105 38.28 -4.52 14.09
N LEU A 106 37.40 -3.92 14.88
CA LEU A 106 37.69 -3.39 16.21
C LEU A 106 38.17 -4.51 17.15
N GLU A 107 37.52 -5.65 17.19
CA GLU A 107 37.91 -6.81 17.99
C GLU A 107 39.29 -7.33 17.59
N LYS A 108 39.61 -7.38 16.29
CA LYS A 108 40.94 -7.78 15.80
C LYS A 108 42.02 -6.83 16.25
N ILE A 109 41.76 -5.51 16.18
CA ILE A 109 42.71 -4.47 16.65
C ILE A 109 42.90 -4.58 18.16
N ALA A 110 41.83 -4.70 18.93
CA ALA A 110 41.89 -4.88 20.37
C ALA A 110 42.70 -6.15 20.75
N SER A 111 42.49 -7.24 20.00
CA SER A 111 43.21 -8.50 20.23
C SER A 111 44.70 -8.44 19.85
N ALA A 112 45.06 -7.61 18.86
CA ALA A 112 46.45 -7.42 18.43
C ALA A 112 47.22 -6.43 19.32
N SER A 113 46.54 -5.59 20.11
CA SER A 113 47.12 -4.65 21.04
C SER A 113 47.68 -5.36 22.27
N GLY A 114 48.90 -4.97 22.72
CA GLY A 114 49.55 -5.58 23.89
C GLY A 114 48.73 -5.41 25.18
N ASP A 115 48.94 -6.33 26.13
CA ASP A 115 48.28 -6.27 27.44
C ASP A 115 48.74 -5.00 28.20
N GLY A 116 47.79 -4.15 28.59
CA GLY A 116 48.02 -2.97 29.42
C GLY A 116 47.73 -1.62 28.79
N THR A 117 47.27 -1.55 27.56
CA THR A 117 46.77 -0.30 26.99
C THR A 117 45.29 -0.11 27.39
N PHE A 118 44.98 1.06 27.98
CA PHE A 118 43.59 1.45 28.30
C PHE A 118 42.64 1.32 27.08
N ASP A 119 43.18 1.57 25.91
CA ASP A 119 42.42 1.51 24.66
C ASP A 119 41.86 0.11 24.31
N LYS A 120 42.58 -0.97 24.71
CA LYS A 120 42.14 -2.34 24.38
C LYS A 120 40.76 -2.69 24.97
N GLN A 121 40.53 -2.36 26.24
CA GLN A 121 39.28 -2.68 26.91
C GLN A 121 38.13 -1.82 26.37
N ASP A 122 38.40 -0.55 26.07
CA ASP A 122 37.41 0.38 25.56
C ASP A 122 37.02 0.05 24.12
N ILE A 123 37.95 -0.34 23.26
CA ILE A 123 37.67 -0.81 21.90
C ILE A 123 36.84 -2.09 21.94
N MET A 124 37.22 -3.05 22.79
CA MET A 124 36.49 -4.31 22.91
C MET A 124 35.07 -4.06 23.41
N ARG A 125 34.89 -3.21 24.44
CA ARG A 125 33.57 -2.83 24.95
C ARG A 125 32.75 -2.16 23.87
N ALA A 126 33.31 -1.21 23.13
CA ALA A 126 32.63 -0.52 22.04
C ALA A 126 32.16 -1.52 20.95
N ALA A 127 33.01 -2.47 20.55
CA ALA A 127 32.62 -3.49 19.56
C ALA A 127 31.46 -4.35 20.03
N VAL A 128 31.47 -4.79 21.29
CA VAL A 128 30.35 -5.59 21.88
C VAL A 128 29.08 -4.76 21.93
N ASP A 129 29.17 -3.52 22.45
CA ASP A 129 28.00 -2.63 22.55
C ASP A 129 27.35 -2.35 21.19
N PHE A 130 28.14 -2.08 20.15
CA PHE A 130 27.58 -1.84 18.80
C PHE A 130 26.99 -3.10 18.18
N ARG A 131 27.57 -4.28 18.44
CA ARG A 131 27.00 -5.55 17.97
C ARG A 131 25.67 -5.84 18.66
N GLU A 132 25.56 -5.62 19.97
CA GLU A 132 24.29 -5.78 20.69
C GLU A 132 23.22 -4.82 20.18
N ARG A 133 23.59 -3.57 19.87
CA ARG A 133 22.67 -2.59 19.27
C ARG A 133 22.23 -2.99 17.86
N ALA A 134 23.13 -3.53 17.04
CA ALA A 134 22.77 -4.09 15.73
C ALA A 134 21.74 -5.24 15.86
N ASP A 135 21.93 -6.12 16.85
CA ASP A 135 20.98 -7.20 17.14
C ASP A 135 19.63 -6.70 17.65
N VAL A 136 19.61 -5.59 18.38
CA VAL A 136 18.36 -4.90 18.76
C VAL A 136 17.60 -4.45 17.52
N ILE A 137 18.28 -3.79 16.57
CA ILE A 137 17.65 -3.35 15.32
C ILE A 137 17.12 -4.53 14.49
N ARG A 138 17.90 -5.63 14.38
CA ARG A 138 17.42 -6.84 13.69
C ARG A 138 16.12 -7.37 14.30
N ARG A 139 16.06 -7.42 15.64
CA ARG A 139 14.85 -7.84 16.34
C ARG A 139 13.68 -6.88 16.11
N HIS A 140 13.93 -5.56 16.17
CA HIS A 140 12.91 -4.56 15.88
C HIS A 140 12.37 -4.69 14.46
N THR A 141 13.25 -4.83 13.48
CA THR A 141 12.87 -5.00 12.07
C THR A 141 12.03 -6.28 11.87
N ALA A 142 12.43 -7.39 12.49
CA ALA A 142 11.65 -8.64 12.44
C ALA A 142 10.24 -8.48 13.03
N ILE A 143 10.13 -7.80 14.18
CA ILE A 143 8.83 -7.50 14.82
C ILE A 143 7.97 -6.61 13.91
N LEU A 144 8.55 -5.59 13.28
CA LEU A 144 7.82 -4.72 12.36
C LEU A 144 7.28 -5.47 11.13
N ILE A 145 8.10 -6.36 10.55
CA ILE A 145 7.68 -7.21 9.41
C ILE A 145 6.52 -8.12 9.82
N GLU A 146 6.64 -8.79 10.97
CA GLU A 146 5.59 -9.68 11.46
C GLU A 146 4.30 -8.92 11.79
N ALA A 147 4.38 -7.78 12.46
CA ALA A 147 3.23 -6.94 12.75
C ALA A 147 2.54 -6.45 11.47
N ARG A 148 3.32 -6.08 10.45
CA ARG A 148 2.79 -5.66 9.15
C ARG A 148 2.08 -6.80 8.42
N ARG A 149 2.67 -8.00 8.40
CA ARG A 149 2.05 -9.21 7.82
C ARG A 149 0.74 -9.58 8.49
N ASN A 150 0.64 -9.34 9.79
CA ASN A 150 -0.57 -9.60 10.59
C ASN A 150 -1.61 -8.45 10.50
N GLY A 151 -1.38 -7.43 9.68
CA GLY A 151 -2.30 -6.32 9.48
C GLY A 151 -2.36 -5.29 10.61
N HIS A 152 -1.40 -5.31 11.55
CA HIS A 152 -1.34 -4.38 12.68
C HIS A 152 -0.66 -3.04 12.30
N VAL A 153 -1.19 -2.36 11.29
CA VAL A 153 -0.59 -1.16 10.68
C VAL A 153 -0.35 -0.03 11.69
N ASP A 154 -1.33 0.24 12.54
CA ASP A 154 -1.19 1.33 13.55
C ASP A 154 -0.17 0.97 14.63
N GLY A 155 -0.11 -0.31 15.05
CA GLY A 155 0.91 -0.82 15.96
C GLY A 155 2.32 -0.70 15.37
N VAL A 156 2.49 -0.91 14.07
CA VAL A 156 3.78 -0.72 13.37
C VAL A 156 4.24 0.73 13.46
N LYS A 157 3.35 1.71 13.25
CA LYS A 157 3.68 3.14 13.37
C LYS A 157 4.15 3.51 14.77
N GLU A 158 3.45 3.04 15.78
CA GLU A 158 3.76 3.28 17.19
C GLU A 158 5.12 2.66 17.58
N LEU A 159 5.39 1.43 17.12
CA LEU A 159 6.68 0.77 17.33
C LEU A 159 7.82 1.55 16.64
N ILE A 160 7.66 1.99 15.41
CA ILE A 160 8.67 2.80 14.71
C ILE A 160 8.97 4.07 15.48
N ASP A 161 7.94 4.79 15.93
CA ASP A 161 8.12 6.02 16.70
C ASP A 161 8.89 5.76 18.02
N THR A 162 8.66 4.59 18.65
CA THR A 162 9.39 4.16 19.84
C THR A 162 10.86 3.84 19.51
N TYR A 163 11.12 3.10 18.43
CA TYR A 163 12.47 2.68 18.05
C TYR A 163 13.36 3.83 17.56
N THR A 164 12.76 4.94 17.12
CA THR A 164 13.47 6.13 16.66
C THR A 164 13.61 7.23 17.72
N ALA A 165 13.18 6.96 18.95
CA ALA A 165 13.20 7.96 20.02
C ALA A 165 14.62 8.34 20.47
N GLU A 166 15.58 7.39 20.40
CA GLU A 166 16.96 7.59 20.83
C GLU A 166 17.96 7.03 19.80
N PRO A 167 19.15 7.68 19.64
CA PRO A 167 20.20 7.19 18.76
C PRO A 167 20.78 5.88 19.30
N LEU A 168 20.78 4.84 18.47
CA LEU A 168 21.26 3.51 18.84
C LEU A 168 22.76 3.34 18.60
N PHE A 169 23.34 4.07 17.67
CA PHE A 169 24.76 4.00 17.30
C PHE A 169 25.55 5.26 17.69
N ALA A 170 25.12 5.94 18.75
CA ALA A 170 25.88 7.08 19.27
C ALA A 170 27.34 6.68 19.55
N GLY A 171 28.29 7.44 19.02
CA GLY A 171 29.74 7.21 19.15
C GLY A 171 30.30 6.15 18.18
N PHE A 172 29.50 5.50 17.34
CA PHE A 172 30.00 4.54 16.36
C PHE A 172 30.95 5.19 15.35
N ASN A 173 30.61 6.36 14.82
CA ASN A 173 31.44 7.08 13.88
C ASN A 173 32.80 7.44 14.50
N ASP A 174 32.77 7.89 15.74
CA ASP A 174 34.01 8.25 16.45
C ASP A 174 34.91 7.03 16.67
N ALA A 175 34.32 5.89 17.04
CA ALA A 175 35.07 4.65 17.20
C ALA A 175 35.66 4.17 15.86
N VAL A 176 34.93 4.24 14.77
CA VAL A 176 35.43 3.88 13.43
C VAL A 176 36.52 4.81 13.00
N MET A 177 36.36 6.12 13.15
CA MET A 177 37.31 7.12 12.70
C MET A 177 38.61 7.08 13.53
N ASN A 178 38.54 6.79 14.83
CA ASN A 178 39.69 6.80 15.71
C ASN A 178 40.48 5.49 15.71
N TYR A 179 39.81 4.35 15.49
CA TYR A 179 40.44 3.05 15.69
C TYR A 179 40.57 2.21 14.41
N LEU A 180 39.77 2.47 13.37
CA LEU A 180 39.80 1.69 12.13
C LEU A 180 40.62 2.41 11.03
N PRO A 181 41.18 1.65 10.07
CA PRO A 181 41.91 2.22 8.92
C PRO A 181 40.92 2.95 7.97
N GLU A 182 41.47 3.86 7.14
CA GLU A 182 40.72 4.68 6.18
C GLU A 182 39.79 3.90 5.25
N SER A 183 40.07 2.61 5.01
CA SER A 183 39.17 1.74 4.23
C SER A 183 37.78 1.59 4.84
N PHE A 184 37.63 1.87 6.13
CA PHE A 184 36.34 1.90 6.84
C PHE A 184 35.73 3.32 6.88
N HIS A 185 36.41 4.37 6.49
CA HIS A 185 35.94 5.75 6.57
C HIS A 185 35.03 6.14 5.38
N ASN A 186 34.18 5.23 4.90
CA ASN A 186 33.24 5.54 3.82
C ASN A 186 32.05 6.33 4.37
N PRO A 187 31.82 7.58 3.93
CA PRO A 187 30.74 8.43 4.45
C PRO A 187 29.36 7.85 4.25
N ASN A 188 29.16 6.96 3.27
CA ASN A 188 27.89 6.30 3.05
C ASN A 188 27.50 5.30 4.17
N TYR A 189 28.45 4.91 5.00
CA TYR A 189 28.26 3.93 6.07
C TYR A 189 28.47 4.51 7.48
N LEU A 190 29.09 5.68 7.60
CA LEU A 190 29.39 6.26 8.91
C LEU A 190 28.14 6.71 9.67
N ASN A 191 27.15 7.27 9.00
CA ASN A 191 25.92 7.74 9.65
C ASN A 191 24.86 6.63 9.75
N VAL A 192 25.17 5.58 10.53
CA VAL A 192 24.28 4.42 10.67
C VAL A 192 22.92 4.80 11.27
N ASP A 193 22.89 5.62 12.31
CA ASP A 193 21.64 6.09 12.93
C ASP A 193 20.76 6.82 11.91
N GLU A 194 21.32 7.78 11.17
CA GLU A 194 20.57 8.54 10.18
C GLU A 194 20.01 7.62 9.07
N ALA A 195 20.79 6.62 8.65
CA ALA A 195 20.37 5.66 7.65
C ALA A 195 19.25 4.74 8.16
N VAL A 196 19.35 4.22 9.39
CA VAL A 196 18.32 3.40 10.03
C VAL A 196 17.05 4.21 10.24
N TYR A 197 17.14 5.44 10.72
CA TYR A 197 15.99 6.31 10.90
C TYR A 197 15.35 6.72 9.56
N GLY A 198 16.16 6.97 8.53
CA GLY A 198 15.66 7.22 7.17
C GLY A 198 14.81 6.07 6.68
N ASN A 199 15.28 4.84 6.84
CA ASN A 199 14.54 3.63 6.47
C ASN A 199 13.27 3.44 7.32
N TYR A 200 13.33 3.63 8.63
CA TYR A 200 12.15 3.56 9.50
C TYR A 200 11.09 4.63 9.15
N LYS A 201 11.53 5.83 8.76
CA LYS A 201 10.62 6.87 8.26
C LYS A 201 9.93 6.45 6.95
N VAL A 202 10.65 5.77 6.05
CA VAL A 202 10.06 5.18 4.83
C VAL A 202 9.06 4.08 5.21
N LEU A 203 9.43 3.16 6.11
CA LEU A 203 8.54 2.10 6.59
C LEU A 203 7.25 2.66 7.20
N ARG A 204 7.37 3.72 7.99
CA ARG A 204 6.21 4.43 8.56
C ARG A 204 5.29 5.01 7.48
N GLY A 205 5.85 5.51 6.40
CA GLY A 205 5.10 6.03 5.25
C GLY A 205 4.39 4.94 4.43
N LEU A 206 4.88 3.69 4.50
CA LEU A 206 4.27 2.52 3.84
C LEU A 206 3.11 1.91 4.66
N CYS A 207 3.00 2.25 5.92
CA CYS A 207 1.85 1.97 6.76
C CYS A 207 0.74 2.97 6.49
#